data_f442b22b913ef3476399891527b4136d
#
_entry.id   f442b22b913ef3476399891527b4136d
#
_cell.length_a   1.000
_cell.length_b   1.000
_cell.length_c   1.000
_cell.angle_alpha   90.00
_cell.angle_beta   90.00
_cell.angle_gamma   90.00
#
_symmetry.space_group_name_H-M   'P 1'
#
loop_
_entity.id
_entity.type
_entity.pdbx_description
1 polymer ?
#
loop_
_entity_poly.entity_id
_entity_poly.type
_entity_poly.pdbx_seq_one_letter_code
_entity_poly.pdbx_strand_id
1 'polypeptide(L)'
;MGLIKLGKLLIQVAIVVAVAREFAFAQALQEIRIGSSAIGFISLGRTAEEWATVCPRDGNMFSSGMGNHIPIALGLAKVLPHRQVILLDTDGSVLMLLSALTTLGAYPAPNLKIFVFDNEAYEGTGGQPTDTSRTTDIAAIAVAAGVRGAATVQDMASFKSAAGEALATDGMTFTVVKVELAKGPSPRARLSHREGLSRFVRYVEATEKKTILHTEHT
;
A
#
# COMPACT_ATOMS: atom_id res chain seq x y z
N MET A 1 -14.93 -24.33 -34.94
CA MET A 1 -14.49 -24.96 -33.67
C MET A 1 -13.15 -24.42 -33.15
N GLY A 2 -12.45 -23.55 -33.83
CA GLY A 2 -11.14 -22.97 -33.43
C GLY A 2 -11.23 -21.73 -32.53
N LEU A 3 -12.12 -20.78 -32.80
CA LEU A 3 -12.19 -19.51 -32.05
C LEU A 3 -12.65 -19.64 -30.60
N ILE A 4 -13.53 -20.59 -30.29
CA ILE A 4 -14.04 -20.81 -28.94
C ILE A 4 -12.95 -21.44 -28.04
N LYS A 5 -12.05 -22.27 -28.62
CA LYS A 5 -10.91 -22.83 -27.87
C LYS A 5 -9.83 -21.76 -27.60
N LEU A 6 -9.62 -20.84 -28.55
CA LEU A 6 -8.63 -19.75 -28.37
C LEU A 6 -9.09 -18.74 -27.30
N GLY A 7 -10.39 -18.40 -27.30
CA GLY A 7 -10.95 -17.52 -26.28
C GLY A 7 -10.88 -18.12 -24.86
N LYS A 8 -11.16 -19.44 -24.72
CA LYS A 8 -11.02 -20.14 -23.43
C LYS A 8 -9.56 -20.23 -22.96
N LEU A 9 -8.63 -20.42 -23.88
CA LEU A 9 -7.19 -20.46 -23.58
C LEU A 9 -6.67 -19.08 -23.17
N LEU A 10 -7.09 -18.00 -23.84
CA LEU A 10 -6.74 -16.63 -23.46
C LEU A 10 -7.33 -16.23 -22.10
N ILE A 11 -8.57 -16.65 -21.81
CA ILE A 11 -9.20 -16.44 -20.50
C ILE A 11 -8.48 -17.25 -19.41
N GLN A 12 -8.09 -18.50 -19.68
CA GLN A 12 -7.32 -19.31 -18.73
C GLN A 12 -5.91 -18.77 -18.52
N VAL A 13 -5.22 -18.28 -19.55
CA VAL A 13 -3.90 -17.65 -19.43
C VAL A 13 -4.03 -16.32 -18.67
N ALA A 14 -5.07 -15.52 -18.93
CA ALA A 14 -5.34 -14.30 -18.17
C ALA A 14 -5.64 -14.61 -16.69
N ILE A 15 -6.43 -15.64 -16.39
CA ILE A 15 -6.76 -16.05 -15.01
C ILE A 15 -5.51 -16.58 -14.29
N VAL A 16 -4.64 -17.35 -14.96
CA VAL A 16 -3.41 -17.87 -14.34
C VAL A 16 -2.38 -16.76 -14.10
N VAL A 17 -2.27 -15.80 -15.03
CA VAL A 17 -1.41 -14.61 -14.86
C VAL A 17 -1.95 -13.69 -13.76
N ALA A 18 -3.27 -13.61 -13.60
CA ALA A 18 -3.94 -12.79 -12.60
C ALA A 18 -3.72 -13.26 -11.15
N VAL A 19 -3.83 -14.55 -10.89
CA VAL A 19 -3.61 -15.14 -9.55
C VAL A 19 -2.15 -14.97 -9.09
N ALA A 20 -1.20 -14.83 -10.02
CA ALA A 20 0.20 -14.58 -9.70
C ALA A 20 0.52 -13.10 -9.38
N ARG A 21 -0.38 -12.15 -9.69
CA ARG A 21 -0.07 -10.71 -9.64
C ARG A 21 0.07 -10.15 -8.23
N GLU A 22 -0.84 -10.41 -7.31
CA GLU A 22 -0.80 -9.82 -5.97
C GLU A 22 0.42 -10.25 -5.15
N PHE A 23 0.74 -11.55 -5.14
CA PHE A 23 1.95 -12.05 -4.49
C PHE A 23 3.22 -11.46 -5.12
N ALA A 24 3.22 -11.29 -6.44
CA ALA A 24 4.32 -10.67 -7.17
C ALA A 24 4.51 -9.18 -6.83
N PHE A 25 3.46 -8.41 -6.47
CA PHE A 25 3.61 -7.01 -6.06
C PHE A 25 4.40 -6.85 -4.78
N ALA A 26 4.07 -7.59 -3.73
CA ALA A 26 4.82 -7.55 -2.48
C ALA A 26 6.28 -8.01 -2.66
N GLN A 27 6.52 -9.04 -3.46
CA GLN A 27 7.86 -9.49 -3.83
C GLN A 27 8.63 -8.44 -4.64
N ALA A 28 7.97 -7.78 -5.61
CA ALA A 28 8.63 -6.74 -6.39
C ALA A 28 9.13 -5.58 -5.52
N LEU A 29 8.33 -5.14 -4.54
CA LEU A 29 8.76 -4.11 -3.59
C LEU A 29 9.94 -4.56 -2.72
N GLN A 30 10.02 -5.84 -2.36
CA GLN A 30 11.15 -6.40 -1.63
C GLN A 30 12.43 -6.47 -2.48
N GLU A 31 12.30 -6.87 -3.76
CA GLU A 31 13.42 -6.94 -4.72
C GLU A 31 14.06 -5.57 -4.98
N ILE A 32 13.29 -4.47 -4.88
CA ILE A 32 13.77 -3.10 -5.06
C ILE A 32 14.64 -2.60 -3.89
N ARG A 33 14.95 -3.47 -2.94
CA ARG A 33 15.83 -3.18 -1.79
C ARG A 33 15.42 -1.92 -1.03
N ILE A 34 14.26 -1.98 -0.40
CA ILE A 34 13.84 -0.96 0.56
C ILE A 34 14.90 -0.83 1.65
N GLY A 35 15.43 0.36 1.82
CA GLY A 35 16.48 0.65 2.81
C GLY A 35 16.09 0.18 4.21
N SER A 36 17.05 -0.33 4.98
CA SER A 36 16.81 -0.85 6.34
C SER A 36 16.19 0.19 7.28
N SER A 37 16.42 1.48 7.02
CA SER A 37 15.89 2.60 7.80
C SER A 37 14.49 3.05 7.37
N ALA A 38 13.96 2.60 6.23
CA ALA A 38 12.63 2.99 5.77
C ALA A 38 11.54 2.48 6.72
N ILE A 39 10.44 3.20 6.80
CA ILE A 39 9.24 2.84 7.54
C ILE A 39 8.19 2.32 6.57
N GLY A 40 7.66 1.13 6.83
CA GLY A 40 6.48 0.62 6.15
C GLY A 40 5.22 0.95 6.96
N PHE A 41 4.23 1.59 6.35
CA PHE A 41 2.91 1.72 6.92
C PHE A 41 1.92 1.00 6.01
N ILE A 42 1.35 -0.08 6.52
CA ILE A 42 0.60 -1.04 5.73
C ILE A 42 -0.86 -1.07 6.19
N SER A 43 -1.76 -0.92 5.25
CA SER A 43 -3.20 -1.03 5.42
C SER A 43 -3.59 -2.45 5.86
N LEU A 44 -4.84 -2.77 5.75
CA LEU A 44 -5.41 -4.06 6.15
C LEU A 44 -5.59 -5.00 4.95
N GLY A 45 -6.07 -6.22 5.25
CA GLY A 45 -6.43 -7.21 4.24
C GLY A 45 -5.22 -7.94 3.65
N ARG A 46 -5.40 -8.49 2.47
CA ARG A 46 -4.40 -9.32 1.77
C ARG A 46 -3.05 -8.62 1.62
N THR A 47 -3.04 -7.35 1.25
CA THR A 47 -1.81 -6.56 1.11
C THR A 47 -0.97 -6.57 2.39
N ALA A 48 -1.61 -6.42 3.56
CA ALA A 48 -0.93 -6.50 4.85
C ALA A 48 -0.38 -7.89 5.15
N GLU A 49 -1.16 -8.91 4.86
CA GLU A 49 -0.80 -10.30 5.14
C GLU A 49 0.35 -10.77 4.25
N GLU A 50 0.32 -10.43 2.98
CA GLU A 50 1.41 -10.72 2.04
C GLU A 50 2.68 -9.94 2.38
N TRP A 51 2.58 -8.64 2.67
CA TRP A 51 3.73 -7.85 3.08
C TRP A 51 4.37 -8.37 4.36
N ALA A 52 3.58 -8.76 5.35
CA ALA A 52 4.09 -9.35 6.60
C ALA A 52 4.85 -10.66 6.38
N THR A 53 4.54 -11.38 5.29
CA THR A 53 5.19 -12.64 4.92
C THR A 53 6.50 -12.41 4.19
N VAL A 54 6.52 -11.48 3.23
CA VAL A 54 7.68 -11.28 2.34
C VAL A 54 8.66 -10.22 2.85
N CYS A 55 8.20 -9.32 3.71
CA CYS A 55 9.03 -8.25 4.29
C CYS A 55 8.81 -8.11 5.81
N PRO A 56 9.09 -9.15 6.61
CA PRO A 56 8.92 -9.11 8.06
C PRO A 56 10.01 -8.25 8.71
N ARG A 57 9.63 -7.08 9.24
CA ARG A 57 10.57 -6.16 9.91
C ARG A 57 9.86 -5.32 10.95
N ASP A 58 10.58 -4.90 11.98
CA ASP A 58 10.03 -4.10 13.09
C ASP A 58 9.65 -2.67 12.66
N GLY A 59 10.26 -2.16 11.60
CA GLY A 59 9.90 -0.88 10.99
C GLY A 59 8.57 -0.89 10.20
N ASN A 60 7.83 -1.99 10.22
CA ASN A 60 6.49 -2.06 9.65
C ASN A 60 5.42 -1.79 10.71
N MET A 61 4.55 -0.82 10.43
CA MET A 61 3.32 -0.57 11.18
C MET A 61 2.13 -1.08 10.37
N PHE A 62 1.31 -1.92 10.98
CA PHE A 62 0.08 -2.43 10.37
C PHE A 62 -1.13 -1.76 11.03
N SER A 63 -2.10 -1.34 10.23
CA SER A 63 -3.32 -0.68 10.72
C SER A 63 -4.57 -1.36 10.18
N SER A 64 -5.58 -1.50 11.03
CA SER A 64 -6.90 -2.02 10.66
C SER A 64 -7.95 -0.91 10.44
N GLY A 65 -7.59 0.35 10.64
CA GLY A 65 -8.52 1.49 10.53
C GLY A 65 -8.57 2.03 9.10
N MET A 66 -9.54 1.60 8.30
CA MET A 66 -9.75 2.12 6.95
C MET A 66 -9.93 3.64 6.93
N GLY A 67 -9.47 4.28 5.87
CA GLY A 67 -9.57 5.73 5.65
C GLY A 67 -8.46 6.56 6.31
N ASN A 68 -7.84 6.07 7.39
CA ASN A 68 -6.88 6.85 8.17
C ASN A 68 -5.41 6.68 7.73
N HIS A 69 -5.14 5.85 6.74
CA HIS A 69 -3.76 5.49 6.41
C HIS A 69 -2.98 6.65 5.80
N ILE A 70 -3.55 7.38 4.84
CA ILE A 70 -2.91 8.56 4.22
C ILE A 70 -2.55 9.63 5.25
N PRO A 71 -3.47 10.12 6.11
CA PRO A 71 -3.12 11.16 7.08
C PRO A 71 -2.10 10.69 8.13
N ILE A 72 -2.14 9.42 8.56
CA ILE A 72 -1.15 8.87 9.49
C ILE A 72 0.22 8.77 8.82
N ALA A 73 0.30 8.23 7.58
CA ALA A 73 1.54 8.14 6.82
C ALA A 73 2.15 9.53 6.56
N LEU A 74 1.32 10.51 6.24
CA LEU A 74 1.75 11.90 6.08
C LEU A 74 2.33 12.45 7.38
N GLY A 75 1.67 12.21 8.52
CA GLY A 75 2.16 12.58 9.85
C GLY A 75 3.52 11.94 10.15
N LEU A 76 3.67 10.63 9.93
CA LEU A 76 4.94 9.91 10.08
C LEU A 76 6.05 10.51 9.21
N ALA A 77 5.75 10.78 7.93
CA ALA A 77 6.72 11.37 7.02
C ALA A 77 7.16 12.78 7.44
N LYS A 78 6.25 13.58 7.99
CA LYS A 78 6.56 14.92 8.50
C LYS A 78 7.42 14.91 9.76
N VAL A 79 7.20 13.96 10.68
CA VAL A 79 7.96 13.87 11.93
C VAL A 79 9.29 13.11 11.78
N LEU A 80 9.43 12.33 10.70
CA LEU A 80 10.64 11.57 10.38
C LEU A 80 11.16 11.94 8.96
N PRO A 81 11.52 13.22 8.70
CA PRO A 81 11.83 13.69 7.36
C PRO A 81 13.10 13.05 6.76
N HIS A 82 13.97 12.51 7.59
CA HIS A 82 15.20 11.81 7.20
C HIS A 82 15.00 10.33 6.87
N ARG A 83 13.76 9.81 7.03
CA ARG A 83 13.41 8.42 6.74
C ARG A 83 12.39 8.35 5.61
N GLN A 84 12.57 7.42 4.70
CA GLN A 84 11.56 7.13 3.71
C GLN A 84 10.37 6.43 4.38
N VAL A 85 9.17 6.93 4.16
CA VAL A 85 7.90 6.33 4.61
C VAL A 85 7.19 5.76 3.40
N ILE A 86 6.87 4.47 3.44
CA ILE A 86 6.21 3.74 2.36
C ILE A 86 4.83 3.34 2.87
N LEU A 87 3.79 3.91 2.25
CA LEU A 87 2.40 3.53 2.52
C LEU A 87 1.94 2.52 1.47
N LEU A 88 1.47 1.37 1.93
CA LEU A 88 0.72 0.39 1.14
C LEU A 88 -0.74 0.46 1.57
N ASP A 89 -1.60 1.07 0.77
CA ASP A 89 -3.02 1.24 1.07
C ASP A 89 -3.89 0.49 0.04
N THR A 90 -5.20 0.52 0.22
CA THR A 90 -6.18 -0.12 -0.68
C THR A 90 -7.20 0.91 -1.17
N ASP A 91 -7.81 0.63 -2.33
CA ASP A 91 -8.85 1.47 -2.93
C ASP A 91 -10.00 1.75 -1.95
N GLY A 92 -10.57 0.70 -1.34
CA GLY A 92 -11.66 0.85 -0.38
C GLY A 92 -11.29 1.70 0.84
N SER A 93 -10.03 1.65 1.28
CA SER A 93 -9.55 2.50 2.37
C SER A 93 -9.45 3.98 1.94
N VAL A 94 -8.87 4.25 0.78
CA VAL A 94 -8.76 5.62 0.24
C VAL A 94 -10.14 6.24 0.01
N LEU A 95 -11.09 5.45 -0.53
CA LEU A 95 -12.46 5.91 -0.77
C LEU A 95 -13.19 6.33 0.52
N MET A 96 -12.88 5.73 1.67
CA MET A 96 -13.50 6.12 2.95
C MET A 96 -13.08 7.50 3.44
N LEU A 97 -11.96 8.04 3.00
CA LEU A 97 -11.50 9.39 3.37
C LEU A 97 -10.81 10.10 2.19
N LEU A 98 -11.51 10.26 1.07
CA LEU A 98 -11.00 10.99 -0.11
C LEU A 98 -10.54 12.42 0.22
N SER A 99 -11.14 13.06 1.23
CA SER A 99 -10.73 14.38 1.70
C SER A 99 -9.28 14.44 2.17
N ALA A 100 -8.67 13.32 2.59
CA ALA A 100 -7.25 13.26 2.95
C ALA A 100 -6.32 13.62 1.77
N LEU A 101 -6.77 13.41 0.53
CA LEU A 101 -6.02 13.77 -0.68
C LEU A 101 -5.82 15.28 -0.80
N THR A 102 -6.76 16.10 -0.35
CA THR A 102 -6.61 17.57 -0.35
C THR A 102 -5.51 18.01 0.62
N THR A 103 -5.45 17.39 1.81
CA THR A 103 -4.37 17.64 2.78
C THR A 103 -3.02 17.17 2.22
N LEU A 104 -3.00 16.00 1.58
CA LEU A 104 -1.80 15.46 0.96
C LEU A 104 -1.25 16.38 -0.15
N GLY A 105 -2.14 16.92 -1.00
CA GLY A 105 -1.78 17.87 -2.05
C GLY A 105 -1.30 19.23 -1.52
N ALA A 106 -1.94 19.72 -0.44
CA ALA A 106 -1.59 20.99 0.18
C ALA A 106 -0.28 20.93 1.00
N TYR A 107 0.02 19.79 1.61
CA TYR A 107 1.16 19.60 2.52
C TYR A 107 2.02 18.39 2.17
N PRO A 108 2.55 18.26 0.95
CA PRO A 108 3.30 17.08 0.53
C PRO A 108 4.53 16.85 1.41
N ALA A 109 4.90 15.57 1.58
CA ALA A 109 6.12 15.16 2.27
C ALA A 109 7.03 14.44 1.28
N PRO A 110 8.23 14.97 0.95
CA PRO A 110 9.10 14.42 -0.11
C PRO A 110 9.51 12.95 0.13
N ASN A 111 9.61 12.56 1.38
CA ASN A 111 10.00 11.22 1.81
C ASN A 111 8.83 10.21 1.85
N LEU A 112 7.60 10.60 1.46
CA LEU A 112 6.42 9.73 1.45
C LEU A 112 6.21 9.08 0.08
N LYS A 113 6.12 7.75 0.05
CA LYS A 113 5.85 6.93 -1.14
C LYS A 113 4.55 6.17 -0.92
N ILE A 114 3.54 6.41 -1.75
CA ILE A 114 2.20 5.87 -1.59
C ILE A 114 1.91 4.91 -2.74
N PHE A 115 1.53 3.68 -2.40
CA PHE A 115 1.02 2.68 -3.34
C PHE A 115 -0.39 2.27 -2.88
N VAL A 116 -1.39 2.50 -3.74
CA VAL A 116 -2.78 2.12 -3.49
C VAL A 116 -3.10 0.90 -4.35
N PHE A 117 -3.22 -0.27 -3.73
CA PHE A 117 -3.63 -1.48 -4.42
C PHE A 117 -5.13 -1.47 -4.62
N ASP A 118 -5.54 -1.38 -5.87
CA ASP A 118 -6.93 -1.25 -6.30
C ASP A 118 -7.38 -2.56 -6.96
N ASN A 119 -8.08 -3.39 -6.17
CA ASN A 119 -8.70 -4.64 -6.63
C ASN A 119 -10.20 -4.48 -6.92
N GLU A 120 -10.70 -3.24 -6.90
CA GLU A 120 -12.09 -2.88 -7.21
C GLU A 120 -13.13 -3.51 -6.26
N ALA A 121 -12.70 -3.97 -5.06
CA ALA A 121 -13.58 -4.67 -4.13
C ALA A 121 -13.20 -4.49 -2.65
N TYR A 122 -14.21 -4.53 -1.80
CA TYR A 122 -14.06 -4.71 -0.34
C TYR A 122 -13.84 -6.19 -0.02
N GLU A 123 -12.65 -6.71 -0.30
CA GLU A 123 -12.33 -8.15 -0.19
C GLU A 123 -12.61 -8.72 1.20
N GLY A 124 -12.20 -8.01 2.26
CA GLY A 124 -12.30 -8.46 3.64
C GLY A 124 -13.74 -8.60 4.18
N THR A 125 -14.73 -8.04 3.50
CA THR A 125 -16.15 -8.03 3.91
C THR A 125 -17.08 -8.75 2.93
N GLY A 126 -16.52 -9.50 1.99
CA GLY A 126 -17.29 -10.35 1.07
C GLY A 126 -17.20 -9.98 -0.40
N GLY A 127 -16.24 -9.11 -0.78
CA GLY A 127 -15.95 -8.81 -2.18
C GLY A 127 -16.98 -7.89 -2.85
N GLN A 128 -17.68 -7.07 -2.09
CA GLN A 128 -18.57 -6.06 -2.66
C GLN A 128 -17.73 -5.07 -3.51
N PRO A 129 -18.24 -4.66 -4.70
CA PRO A 129 -17.49 -3.76 -5.56
C PRO A 129 -17.30 -2.39 -4.88
N THR A 130 -16.10 -1.83 -5.03
CA THR A 130 -15.84 -0.42 -4.72
C THR A 130 -16.22 0.45 -5.91
N ASP A 131 -16.28 1.77 -5.72
CA ASP A 131 -16.63 2.69 -6.81
C ASP A 131 -15.54 2.77 -7.89
N THR A 132 -14.30 2.30 -7.62
CA THR A 132 -13.23 2.19 -8.63
C THR A 132 -13.53 1.14 -9.69
N SER A 133 -14.44 0.20 -9.40
CA SER A 133 -14.96 -0.77 -10.39
C SER A 133 -15.89 -0.13 -11.44
N ARG A 134 -16.27 1.14 -11.27
CA ARG A 134 -17.24 1.84 -12.12
C ARG A 134 -16.66 3.10 -12.74
N THR A 135 -16.66 4.20 -12.00
CA THR A 135 -16.35 5.54 -12.54
C THR A 135 -15.27 6.29 -11.77
N THR A 136 -14.88 5.81 -10.59
CA THR A 136 -13.93 6.53 -9.73
C THR A 136 -12.50 6.21 -10.12
N ASP A 137 -11.76 7.25 -10.52
CA ASP A 137 -10.32 7.20 -10.74
C ASP A 137 -9.60 7.91 -9.58
N ILE A 138 -9.02 7.12 -8.68
CA ILE A 138 -8.32 7.65 -7.50
C ILE A 138 -7.12 8.50 -7.89
N ALA A 139 -6.36 8.12 -8.93
CA ALA A 139 -5.21 8.90 -9.36
C ALA A 139 -5.63 10.26 -9.94
N ALA A 140 -6.69 10.30 -10.76
CA ALA A 140 -7.23 11.54 -11.28
C ALA A 140 -7.75 12.46 -10.15
N ILE A 141 -8.43 11.91 -9.15
CA ILE A 141 -8.88 12.66 -7.96
C ILE A 141 -7.67 13.20 -7.18
N ALA A 142 -6.62 12.41 -7.00
CA ALA A 142 -5.40 12.83 -6.32
C ALA A 142 -4.74 14.00 -7.07
N VAL A 143 -4.64 13.93 -8.40
CA VAL A 143 -4.13 15.04 -9.24
C VAL A 143 -4.99 16.30 -9.06
N ALA A 144 -6.31 16.18 -9.13
CA ALA A 144 -7.24 17.29 -8.94
C ALA A 144 -7.16 17.89 -7.52
N ALA A 145 -6.79 17.09 -6.53
CA ALA A 145 -6.53 17.51 -5.15
C ALA A 145 -5.13 18.14 -4.94
N GLY A 146 -4.30 18.22 -5.99
CA GLY A 146 -2.96 18.83 -5.92
C GLY A 146 -1.81 17.85 -5.69
N VAL A 147 -2.06 16.54 -5.68
CA VAL A 147 -1.02 15.50 -5.58
C VAL A 147 -0.34 15.37 -6.95
N ARG A 148 0.83 15.97 -7.10
CA ARG A 148 1.56 15.99 -8.38
C ARG A 148 2.10 14.60 -8.71
N GLY A 149 1.97 14.19 -9.98
CA GLY A 149 2.54 12.95 -10.48
C GLY A 149 1.80 11.69 -10.00
N ALA A 150 0.58 11.81 -9.46
CA ALA A 150 -0.25 10.64 -9.20
C ALA A 150 -0.57 9.93 -10.52
N ALA A 151 -0.37 8.61 -10.55
CA ALA A 151 -0.53 7.79 -11.74
C ALA A 151 -1.10 6.41 -11.42
N THR A 152 -1.69 5.77 -12.43
CA THR A 152 -2.20 4.39 -12.35
C THR A 152 -1.33 3.45 -13.18
N VAL A 153 -0.95 2.31 -12.61
CA VAL A 153 -0.25 1.21 -13.29
C VAL A 153 -1.11 -0.06 -13.25
N GLN A 154 -1.04 -0.88 -14.31
CA GLN A 154 -1.98 -2.00 -14.49
C GLN A 154 -1.28 -3.34 -14.76
N ASP A 155 0.06 -3.36 -14.85
CA ASP A 155 0.84 -4.56 -15.10
C ASP A 155 2.14 -4.56 -14.29
N MET A 156 2.77 -5.73 -14.15
CA MET A 156 3.96 -5.92 -13.32
C MET A 156 5.17 -5.12 -13.82
N ALA A 157 5.33 -4.93 -15.11
CA ALA A 157 6.49 -4.23 -15.66
C ALA A 157 6.39 -2.73 -15.35
N SER A 158 5.22 -2.12 -15.58
CA SER A 158 4.94 -0.73 -15.22
C SER A 158 4.99 -0.50 -13.70
N PHE A 159 4.52 -1.47 -12.89
CA PHE A 159 4.65 -1.40 -11.43
C PHE A 159 6.11 -1.41 -10.98
N LYS A 160 6.94 -2.33 -11.48
CA LYS A 160 8.37 -2.39 -11.13
C LYS A 160 9.11 -1.09 -11.48
N SER A 161 8.82 -0.52 -12.66
CA SER A 161 9.39 0.78 -13.07
C SER A 161 8.96 1.89 -12.11
N ALA A 162 7.65 2.03 -11.89
CA ALA A 162 7.10 3.06 -11.02
C ALA A 162 7.59 2.94 -9.57
N ALA A 163 7.68 1.72 -9.04
CA ALA A 163 8.19 1.48 -7.70
C ALA A 163 9.68 1.80 -7.59
N GLY A 164 10.49 1.42 -8.59
CA GLY A 164 11.90 1.76 -8.66
C GLY A 164 12.13 3.27 -8.69
N GLU A 165 11.40 3.98 -9.56
CA GLU A 165 11.44 5.44 -9.66
C GLU A 165 10.99 6.11 -8.36
N ALA A 166 9.88 5.64 -7.75
CA ALA A 166 9.37 6.18 -6.52
C ALA A 166 10.38 6.08 -5.37
N LEU A 167 11.05 4.92 -5.23
CA LEU A 167 12.02 4.69 -4.17
C LEU A 167 13.35 5.46 -4.39
N ALA A 168 13.69 5.80 -5.63
CA ALA A 168 14.89 6.56 -5.99
C ALA A 168 14.69 8.09 -6.00
N THR A 169 13.44 8.56 -6.11
CA THR A 169 13.12 9.98 -6.28
C THR A 169 13.10 10.73 -4.95
N ASP A 170 13.67 11.94 -4.91
CA ASP A 170 13.49 12.90 -3.83
C ASP A 170 12.20 13.69 -4.03
N GLY A 171 11.07 13.03 -3.81
CA GLY A 171 9.75 13.64 -3.99
C GLY A 171 8.64 12.70 -3.53
N MET A 172 7.51 13.26 -3.11
CA MET A 172 6.33 12.45 -2.81
C MET A 172 5.82 11.77 -4.09
N THR A 173 5.48 10.48 -3.99
CA THR A 173 4.88 9.74 -5.09
C THR A 173 3.55 9.13 -4.67
N PHE A 174 2.63 9.01 -5.63
CA PHE A 174 1.31 8.40 -5.42
C PHE A 174 0.99 7.51 -6.62
N THR A 175 1.01 6.20 -6.42
CA THR A 175 0.81 5.22 -7.48
C THR A 175 -0.41 4.36 -7.14
N VAL A 176 -1.42 4.37 -8.00
CA VAL A 176 -2.52 3.41 -7.95
C VAL A 176 -2.12 2.19 -8.76
N VAL A 177 -2.21 1.03 -8.15
CA VAL A 177 -1.77 -0.25 -8.72
C VAL A 177 -3.01 -1.11 -8.93
N LYS A 178 -3.47 -1.25 -10.17
CA LYS A 178 -4.59 -2.13 -10.51
C LYS A 178 -4.17 -3.59 -10.31
N VAL A 179 -4.88 -4.28 -9.43
CA VAL A 179 -4.66 -5.69 -9.12
C VAL A 179 -5.97 -6.46 -9.30
N GLU A 180 -5.89 -7.76 -9.49
CA GLU A 180 -7.09 -8.57 -9.55
C GLU A 180 -7.50 -9.02 -8.15
N LEU A 181 -8.81 -9.11 -7.93
CA LEU A 181 -9.36 -9.70 -6.72
C LEU A 181 -8.89 -11.15 -6.58
N ALA A 182 -8.09 -11.44 -5.57
CA ALA A 182 -7.50 -12.76 -5.41
C ALA A 182 -8.54 -13.80 -5.00
N LYS A 183 -8.39 -15.01 -5.52
CA LYS A 183 -9.22 -16.16 -5.15
C LYS A 183 -8.43 -17.07 -4.20
N GLY A 184 -9.04 -17.38 -3.05
CA GLY A 184 -8.47 -18.31 -2.08
C GLY A 184 -7.95 -17.63 -0.80
N PRO A 185 -7.45 -18.43 0.15
CA PRO A 185 -7.01 -17.93 1.44
C PRO A 185 -5.75 -17.07 1.29
N SER A 186 -5.71 -15.97 2.02
CA SER A 186 -4.48 -15.17 2.16
C SER A 186 -3.59 -15.73 3.27
N PRO A 187 -2.28 -15.45 3.24
CA PRO A 187 -1.40 -15.75 4.35
C PRO A 187 -1.90 -15.02 5.60
N ARG A 188 -2.08 -15.72 6.72
CA ARG A 188 -2.52 -15.07 7.95
C ARG A 188 -1.33 -14.44 8.67
N ALA A 189 -1.34 -13.12 8.79
CA ALA A 189 -0.41 -12.43 9.68
C ALA A 189 -0.65 -12.88 11.14
N ARG A 190 0.42 -13.28 11.85
CA ARG A 190 0.32 -13.83 13.22
C ARG A 190 0.32 -12.74 14.30
N LEU A 191 0.55 -11.48 13.96
CA LEU A 191 0.63 -10.39 14.93
C LEU A 191 -0.72 -9.71 15.11
N SER A 192 -1.13 -9.56 16.37
CA SER A 192 -2.25 -8.68 16.68
C SER A 192 -1.88 -7.22 16.37
N HIS A 193 -2.87 -6.41 16.03
CA HIS A 193 -2.67 -4.98 15.75
C HIS A 193 -1.95 -4.27 16.90
N ARG A 194 -2.33 -4.57 18.16
CA ARG A 194 -1.72 -3.98 19.37
C ARG A 194 -0.24 -4.35 19.51
N GLU A 195 0.10 -5.61 19.28
CA GLU A 195 1.47 -6.07 19.32
C GLU A 195 2.33 -5.45 18.21
N GLY A 196 1.80 -5.38 16.98
CA GLY A 196 2.44 -4.73 15.85
C GLY A 196 2.75 -3.25 16.12
N LEU A 197 1.80 -2.52 16.70
CA LEU A 197 1.98 -1.13 17.09
C LEU A 197 3.06 -0.99 18.16
N SER A 198 3.03 -1.82 19.21
CA SER A 198 4.04 -1.77 20.29
C SER A 198 5.46 -2.06 19.77
N ARG A 199 5.61 -3.02 18.87
CA ARG A 199 6.91 -3.32 18.22
C ARG A 199 7.39 -2.16 17.38
N PHE A 200 6.51 -1.59 16.57
CA PHE A 200 6.82 -0.43 15.73
C PHE A 200 7.29 0.77 16.57
N VAL A 201 6.56 1.10 17.64
CA VAL A 201 6.95 2.23 18.52
C VAL A 201 8.32 1.98 19.14
N ARG A 202 8.58 0.79 19.70
CA ARG A 202 9.90 0.43 20.24
C ARG A 202 11.02 0.52 19.18
N TYR A 203 10.73 0.11 17.95
CA TYR A 203 11.68 0.25 16.85
C TYR A 203 12.00 1.72 16.56
N VAL A 204 10.99 2.58 16.51
CA VAL A 204 11.20 4.03 16.29
C VAL A 204 11.96 4.63 17.46
N GLU A 205 11.59 4.34 18.72
CA GLU A 205 12.30 4.81 19.91
C GLU A 205 13.78 4.43 19.90
N ALA A 206 14.08 3.17 19.60
CA ALA A 206 15.44 2.66 19.55
C ALA A 206 16.28 3.31 18.44
N THR A 207 15.68 3.52 17.26
CA THR A 207 16.39 4.06 16.09
C THR A 207 16.49 5.57 16.11
N GLU A 208 15.51 6.29 16.65
CA GLU A 208 15.51 7.75 16.80
C GLU A 208 16.17 8.21 18.10
N LYS A 209 16.46 7.29 19.03
CA LYS A 209 17.00 7.59 20.37
C LYS A 209 16.13 8.58 21.14
N LYS A 210 14.80 8.41 21.01
CA LYS A 210 13.78 9.25 21.66
C LYS A 210 12.72 8.36 22.30
N THR A 211 12.28 8.70 23.52
CA THR A 211 11.16 8.04 24.18
C THR A 211 9.86 8.64 23.66
N ILE A 212 8.96 7.81 23.13
CA ILE A 212 7.65 8.19 22.61
C ILE A 212 6.56 7.76 23.59
N LEU A 213 6.68 6.56 24.15
CA LEU A 213 5.78 6.05 25.18
C LEU A 213 6.38 6.34 26.55
N HIS A 214 5.81 7.31 27.25
CA HIS A 214 6.05 7.44 28.68
C HIS A 214 5.26 6.34 29.40
N THR A 215 5.94 5.25 29.76
CA THR A 215 5.39 4.32 30.74
C THR A 215 5.51 4.97 32.12
N GLU A 216 4.57 5.81 32.47
CA GLU A 216 4.34 6.14 33.88
C GLU A 216 3.75 4.89 34.56
N HIS A 217 4.63 4.00 34.98
CA HIS A 217 4.33 2.95 35.93
C HIS A 217 5.40 2.99 37.01
N THR A 218 5.16 3.80 37.97
CA THR A 218 5.58 3.59 39.37
C THR A 218 4.40 3.11 40.15
#